data_38f4fa89943b240637822eb413ca4275
#
_entry.id   38f4fa89943b240637822eb413ca4275
#
_cell.length_a   1.000
_cell.length_b   1.000
_cell.length_c   1.000
_cell.angle_alpha   90.00
_cell.angle_beta   90.00
_cell.angle_gamma   90.00
#
_symmetry.space_group_name_H-M   'P 1'
#
loop_
_entity.id
_entity.type
_entity.pdbx_description
1 polymer ?
#
loop_
_entity_poly.entity_id
_entity_poly.type
_entity_poly.pdbx_seq_one_letter_code
_entity_poly.pdbx_strand_id
1 'polypeptide(L)'
;MFKPLIRVCTAVALTFSALAITPSSAQTGSASTGPVTVVVEVALAANATPSEALAAVNDMRVLMKRQPGYLSEEFLQNLNASNVPRYLHVSRWASMTYWAALFRTPEFSKISAHGNEHYTISASAFLPAE
;
A
#
# COMPACT_ATOMS: atom_id res chain seq x y z
N MET A 1 16.37 -6.27 74.21
CA MET A 1 14.97 -5.82 74.03
C MET A 1 14.83 -5.12 72.72
N PHE A 2 14.37 -5.81 71.68
CA PHE A 2 14.14 -5.21 70.39
C PHE A 2 12.63 -4.88 70.28
N LYS A 3 12.32 -3.59 70.12
CA LYS A 3 10.96 -3.14 69.78
C LYS A 3 10.74 -3.30 68.29
N PRO A 4 9.65 -3.96 67.84
CA PRO A 4 9.38 -4.02 66.44
C PRO A 4 8.80 -2.65 65.98
N LEU A 5 9.47 -2.04 65.03
CA LEU A 5 8.94 -0.88 64.29
C LEU A 5 7.89 -1.34 63.32
N ILE A 6 6.65 -1.04 63.64
CA ILE A 6 5.53 -1.21 62.71
C ILE A 6 5.70 -0.17 61.61
N ARG A 7 6.06 -0.59 60.42
CA ARG A 7 5.99 0.25 59.24
C ARG A 7 4.57 0.22 58.71
N VAL A 8 3.89 1.33 58.87
CA VAL A 8 2.62 1.58 58.22
C VAL A 8 2.90 1.72 56.73
N CYS A 9 2.49 0.72 55.91
CA CYS A 9 2.46 0.86 54.49
C CYS A 9 1.25 1.71 54.08
N THR A 10 1.53 2.96 53.76
CA THR A 10 0.54 3.83 53.12
C THR A 10 0.28 3.32 51.70
N ALA A 11 -0.82 2.71 51.47
CA ALA A 11 -1.26 2.32 50.13
C ALA A 11 -1.59 3.60 49.34
N VAL A 12 -0.70 3.96 48.42
CA VAL A 12 -1.00 4.98 47.41
C VAL A 12 -1.89 4.31 46.37
N ALA A 13 -3.18 4.63 46.45
CA ALA A 13 -4.14 4.26 45.39
C ALA A 13 -3.78 5.07 44.13
N LEU A 14 -3.10 4.43 43.19
CA LEU A 14 -2.95 4.93 41.83
C LEU A 14 -4.33 4.82 41.15
N THR A 15 -5.05 5.94 41.09
CA THR A 15 -6.19 6.06 40.22
C THR A 15 -5.70 6.07 38.77
N PHE A 16 -5.83 4.94 38.11
CA PHE A 16 -5.69 4.89 36.67
C PHE A 16 -6.88 5.64 36.06
N SER A 17 -6.64 6.90 35.69
CA SER A 17 -7.52 7.58 34.76
C SER A 17 -7.42 6.85 33.44
N ALA A 18 -8.42 6.01 33.14
CA ALA A 18 -8.60 5.47 31.83
C ALA A 18 -8.85 6.65 30.89
N LEU A 19 -7.80 7.04 30.15
CA LEU A 19 -7.99 7.83 28.95
C LEU A 19 -8.83 6.96 28.01
N ALA A 20 -10.11 7.30 27.93
CA ALA A 20 -10.95 6.78 26.88
C ALA A 20 -10.36 7.26 25.56
N ILE A 21 -9.60 6.40 24.91
CA ILE A 21 -9.26 6.57 23.50
C ILE A 21 -10.59 6.40 22.80
N THR A 22 -11.26 7.50 22.52
CA THR A 22 -12.34 7.50 21.55
C THR A 22 -11.73 6.99 20.27
N PRO A 23 -12.20 5.86 19.69
CA PRO A 23 -11.80 5.51 18.35
C PRO A 23 -12.21 6.70 17.50
N SER A 24 -11.22 7.44 17.03
CA SER A 24 -11.42 8.39 15.94
C SER A 24 -12.16 7.58 14.90
N SER A 25 -13.38 7.98 14.59
CA SER A 25 -14.15 7.36 13.52
C SER A 25 -13.24 7.41 12.31
N ALA A 26 -12.57 6.29 12.02
CA ALA A 26 -11.98 6.11 10.72
C ALA A 26 -13.14 6.44 9.79
N GLN A 27 -13.03 7.53 9.05
CA GLN A 27 -13.91 7.74 7.91
C GLN A 27 -13.80 6.43 7.14
N THR A 28 -14.80 5.58 7.29
CA THR A 28 -15.11 4.58 6.32
C THR A 28 -15.39 5.37 5.06
N GLY A 29 -14.32 5.71 4.34
CA GLY A 29 -14.46 6.14 2.98
C GLY A 29 -15.33 5.08 2.37
N SER A 30 -16.53 5.46 1.95
CA SER A 30 -17.48 4.56 1.32
C SER A 30 -16.68 3.75 0.33
N ALA A 31 -16.58 2.42 0.57
CA ALA A 31 -15.87 1.56 -0.35
C ALA A 31 -16.53 1.82 -1.70
N SER A 32 -15.82 2.50 -2.59
CA SER A 32 -16.35 2.87 -3.88
C SER A 32 -16.77 1.59 -4.56
N THR A 33 -18.06 1.40 -4.75
CA THR A 33 -18.64 0.23 -5.39
C THR A 33 -18.50 0.30 -6.91
N GLY A 34 -18.13 1.48 -7.43
CA GLY A 34 -17.96 1.74 -8.85
C GLY A 34 -16.52 1.59 -9.35
N PRO A 35 -16.32 1.72 -10.67
CA PRO A 35 -15.01 1.63 -11.29
C PRO A 35 -14.02 2.65 -10.74
N VAL A 36 -12.78 2.22 -10.56
CA VAL A 36 -11.66 3.07 -10.13
C VAL A 36 -10.54 3.03 -11.17
N THR A 37 -9.82 4.12 -11.26
CA THR A 37 -8.58 4.21 -12.03
C THR A 37 -7.40 4.24 -11.06
N VAL A 38 -6.45 3.35 -11.24
CA VAL A 38 -5.22 3.31 -10.45
C VAL A 38 -4.05 3.74 -11.32
N VAL A 39 -3.32 4.72 -10.85
CA VAL A 39 -2.12 5.23 -11.49
C VAL A 39 -0.92 4.80 -10.66
N VAL A 40 -0.01 4.06 -11.27
CA VAL A 40 1.24 3.62 -10.65
C VAL A 40 2.40 4.28 -11.39
N GLU A 41 3.12 5.11 -10.68
CA GLU A 41 4.37 5.70 -11.13
C GLU A 41 5.50 4.71 -10.85
N VAL A 42 6.32 4.44 -11.85
CA VAL A 42 7.43 3.48 -11.75
C VAL A 42 8.74 4.21 -12.01
N ALA A 43 9.62 4.22 -11.02
CA ALA A 43 10.97 4.73 -11.12
C ALA A 43 11.96 3.56 -11.10
N LEU A 44 13.08 3.66 -11.83
CA LEU A 44 14.14 2.66 -11.77
C LEU A 44 14.79 2.68 -10.39
N ALA A 45 15.05 1.49 -9.85
CA ALA A 45 15.88 1.36 -8.66
C ALA A 45 17.33 1.76 -8.99
N ALA A 46 18.08 2.18 -7.95
CA ALA A 46 19.50 2.42 -8.09
C ALA A 46 20.18 1.14 -8.63
N ASN A 47 21.03 1.27 -9.62
CA ASN A 47 21.75 0.18 -10.28
C ASN A 47 20.89 -0.80 -11.13
N ALA A 48 19.60 -0.57 -11.27
CA ALA A 48 18.76 -1.36 -12.18
C ALA A 48 18.90 -0.85 -13.61
N THR A 49 18.91 -1.79 -14.56
CA THR A 49 18.83 -1.44 -15.98
C THR A 49 17.37 -1.24 -16.40
N PRO A 50 17.09 -0.40 -17.41
CA PRO A 50 15.73 -0.24 -17.92
C PRO A 50 15.10 -1.55 -18.41
N SER A 51 15.87 -2.45 -18.98
CA SER A 51 15.36 -3.75 -19.47
C SER A 51 14.95 -4.69 -18.35
N GLU A 52 15.71 -4.75 -17.26
CA GLU A 52 15.38 -5.56 -16.07
C GLU A 52 14.14 -5.01 -15.37
N ALA A 53 14.08 -3.69 -15.17
CA ALA A 53 12.91 -3.04 -14.59
C ALA A 53 11.66 -3.26 -15.44
N LEU A 54 11.76 -3.14 -16.77
CA LEU A 54 10.64 -3.37 -17.68
C LEU A 54 10.16 -4.83 -17.64
N ALA A 55 11.06 -5.79 -17.58
CA ALA A 55 10.71 -7.21 -17.44
C ALA A 55 9.95 -7.46 -16.14
N ALA A 56 10.45 -6.94 -15.01
CA ALA A 56 9.80 -7.09 -13.70
C ALA A 56 8.44 -6.40 -13.64
N VAL A 57 8.28 -5.23 -14.24
CA VAL A 57 6.98 -4.54 -14.35
C VAL A 57 6.01 -5.36 -15.20
N ASN A 58 6.47 -5.95 -16.29
CA ASN A 58 5.63 -6.77 -17.16
C ASN A 58 5.11 -8.03 -16.44
N ASP A 59 5.90 -8.64 -15.57
CA ASP A 59 5.44 -9.76 -14.73
C ASP A 59 4.26 -9.34 -13.84
N MET A 60 4.35 -8.17 -13.22
CA MET A 60 3.26 -7.61 -12.43
C MET A 60 2.02 -7.32 -13.29
N ARG A 61 2.19 -6.74 -14.47
CA ARG A 61 1.09 -6.47 -15.40
C ARG A 61 0.38 -7.75 -15.85
N VAL A 62 1.11 -8.82 -16.11
CA VAL A 62 0.55 -10.14 -16.44
C VAL A 62 -0.27 -10.68 -15.27
N LEU A 63 0.20 -10.53 -14.03
CA LEU A 63 -0.56 -10.92 -12.85
C LEU A 63 -1.85 -10.11 -12.71
N MET A 64 -1.78 -8.78 -12.87
CA MET A 64 -2.93 -7.88 -12.76
C MET A 64 -4.02 -8.23 -13.76
N LYS A 65 -3.67 -8.49 -15.01
CA LYS A 65 -4.62 -8.84 -16.11
C LYS A 65 -5.43 -10.09 -15.83
N ARG A 66 -4.94 -10.98 -14.99
CA ARG A 66 -5.62 -12.22 -14.62
C ARG A 66 -6.53 -12.08 -13.40
N GLN A 67 -6.51 -10.92 -12.73
CA GLN A 67 -7.30 -10.73 -11.52
C GLN A 67 -8.77 -10.45 -11.83
N PRO A 68 -9.69 -10.94 -10.98
CA PRO A 68 -11.08 -10.52 -11.05
C PRO A 68 -11.20 -9.01 -10.96
N GLY A 69 -12.11 -8.42 -11.72
CA GLY A 69 -12.37 -6.99 -11.68
C GLY A 69 -11.39 -6.11 -12.45
N TYR A 70 -10.33 -6.68 -13.03
CA TYR A 70 -9.47 -5.96 -13.95
C TYR A 70 -10.23 -5.62 -15.25
N LEU A 71 -10.16 -4.36 -15.69
CA LEU A 71 -10.91 -3.90 -16.88
C LEU A 71 -9.99 -3.53 -18.03
N SER A 72 -9.00 -2.70 -17.81
CA SER A 72 -8.10 -2.21 -18.86
C SER A 72 -6.83 -1.60 -18.28
N GLU A 73 -5.83 -1.39 -19.13
CA GLU A 73 -4.62 -0.65 -18.79
C GLU A 73 -4.10 0.19 -19.94
N GLU A 74 -3.34 1.20 -19.57
CA GLU A 74 -2.37 1.89 -20.41
C GLU A 74 -1.01 1.84 -19.74
N PHE A 75 0.03 1.57 -20.50
CA PHE A 75 1.39 1.56 -20.01
C PHE A 75 2.23 2.53 -20.84
N LEU A 76 2.69 3.58 -20.19
CA LEU A 76 3.32 4.74 -20.82
C LEU A 76 4.78 4.85 -20.39
N GLN A 77 5.62 5.22 -21.31
CA GLN A 77 7.03 5.50 -21.06
C GLN A 77 7.26 7.00 -21.11
N ASN A 78 8.04 7.53 -20.17
CA ASN A 78 8.44 8.92 -20.19
C ASN A 78 9.28 9.21 -21.45
N LEU A 79 8.95 10.26 -22.17
CA LEU A 79 9.68 10.66 -23.37
C LEU A 79 11.14 11.04 -23.06
N ASN A 80 11.37 11.63 -21.89
CA ASN A 80 12.71 11.89 -21.39
C ASN A 80 13.15 10.76 -20.47
N ALA A 81 14.13 9.97 -20.94
CA ALA A 81 14.67 8.81 -20.21
C ALA A 81 15.27 9.16 -18.84
N SER A 82 15.70 10.40 -18.65
CA SER A 82 16.28 10.87 -17.39
C SER A 82 15.24 11.35 -16.37
N ASN A 83 14.00 11.49 -16.78
CA ASN A 83 12.93 11.96 -15.90
C ASN A 83 12.32 10.83 -15.06
N VAL A 84 11.80 11.20 -13.90
CA VAL A 84 11.06 10.34 -13.00
C VAL A 84 9.60 10.82 -13.00
N PRO A 85 8.62 9.91 -13.07
CA PRO A 85 8.74 8.45 -13.23
C PRO A 85 9.22 8.04 -14.62
N ARG A 86 9.86 6.87 -14.69
CA ARG A 86 10.30 6.29 -15.97
C ARG A 86 9.13 5.73 -16.77
N TYR A 87 8.20 5.08 -16.07
CA TYR A 87 6.97 4.54 -16.65
C TYR A 87 5.77 4.98 -15.82
N LEU A 88 4.64 5.04 -16.48
CA LEU A 88 3.34 5.26 -15.87
C LEU A 88 2.42 4.11 -16.27
N HIS A 89 1.90 3.39 -15.28
CA HIS A 89 0.92 2.35 -15.48
C HIS A 89 -0.44 2.84 -14.99
N VAL A 90 -1.38 2.97 -15.89
CA VAL A 90 -2.75 3.39 -15.61
C VAL A 90 -3.66 2.19 -15.81
N SER A 91 -4.28 1.69 -14.75
CA SER A 91 -5.19 0.55 -14.81
C SER A 91 -6.58 0.91 -14.32
N ARG A 92 -7.59 0.29 -14.89
CA ARG A 92 -8.99 0.43 -14.48
C ARG A 92 -9.49 -0.87 -13.89
N TRP A 93 -10.22 -0.75 -12.81
CA TRP A 93 -10.76 -1.86 -12.03
C TRP A 93 -12.25 -1.66 -11.78
N ALA A 94 -13.00 -2.74 -11.71
CA ALA A 94 -14.44 -2.68 -11.45
C ALA A 94 -14.78 -2.06 -10.10
N SER A 95 -13.90 -2.19 -9.11
CA SER A 95 -13.99 -1.50 -7.82
C SER A 95 -12.66 -1.50 -7.09
N MET A 96 -12.56 -0.68 -6.07
CA MET A 96 -11.40 -0.65 -5.17
C MET A 96 -11.19 -1.99 -4.43
N THR A 97 -12.26 -2.73 -4.19
CA THR A 97 -12.19 -4.06 -3.55
C THR A 97 -11.38 -5.05 -4.40
N TYR A 98 -11.56 -5.05 -5.71
CA TYR A 98 -10.80 -5.92 -6.61
C TYR A 98 -9.33 -5.52 -6.67
N TRP A 99 -9.03 -4.24 -6.72
CA TRP A 99 -7.65 -3.76 -6.62
C TRP A 99 -7.00 -4.20 -5.31
N ALA A 100 -7.67 -4.01 -4.18
CA ALA A 100 -7.16 -4.39 -2.87
C ALA A 100 -6.96 -5.91 -2.72
N ALA A 101 -7.76 -6.73 -3.39
CA ALA A 101 -7.64 -8.18 -3.37
C ALA A 101 -6.34 -8.68 -4.04
N LEU A 102 -5.80 -7.96 -5.02
CA LEU A 102 -4.51 -8.26 -5.65
C LEU A 102 -3.40 -8.44 -4.62
N PHE A 103 -3.32 -7.55 -3.62
CA PHE A 103 -2.25 -7.54 -2.62
C PHE A 103 -2.29 -8.73 -1.67
N ARG A 104 -3.38 -9.49 -1.65
CA ARG A 104 -3.55 -10.69 -0.82
C ARG A 104 -3.17 -11.97 -1.54
N THR A 105 -2.86 -11.90 -2.83
CA THR A 105 -2.46 -13.08 -3.60
C THR A 105 -1.01 -13.47 -3.29
N PRO A 106 -0.69 -14.77 -3.16
CA PRO A 106 0.69 -15.21 -2.96
C PRO A 106 1.62 -14.80 -4.11
N GLU A 107 1.10 -14.80 -5.32
CA GLU A 107 1.83 -14.39 -6.52
C GLU A 107 2.26 -12.92 -6.45
N PHE A 108 1.39 -12.04 -5.93
CA PHE A 108 1.73 -10.64 -5.75
C PHE A 108 2.95 -10.46 -4.86
N SER A 109 2.98 -11.12 -3.70
CA SER A 109 4.11 -11.04 -2.78
C SER A 109 5.42 -11.50 -3.43
N LYS A 110 5.37 -12.57 -4.19
CA LYS A 110 6.53 -13.13 -4.89
C LYS A 110 7.05 -12.19 -5.99
N ILE A 111 6.16 -11.70 -6.84
CA ILE A 111 6.52 -10.81 -7.95
C ILE A 111 6.96 -9.45 -7.42
N SER A 112 6.30 -8.93 -6.38
CA SER A 112 6.66 -7.66 -5.75
C SER A 112 8.04 -7.70 -5.09
N ALA A 113 8.38 -8.79 -4.41
CA ALA A 113 9.71 -8.96 -3.81
C ALA A 113 10.82 -8.91 -4.88
N HIS A 114 10.62 -9.59 -6.01
CA HIS A 114 11.55 -9.53 -7.14
C HIS A 114 11.56 -8.13 -7.78
N GLY A 115 10.40 -7.54 -7.98
CA GLY A 115 10.26 -6.22 -8.59
C GLY A 115 10.98 -5.11 -7.82
N ASN A 116 10.94 -5.15 -6.49
CA ASN A 116 11.58 -4.14 -5.62
C ASN A 116 13.11 -4.07 -5.79
N GLU A 117 13.73 -5.06 -6.38
CA GLU A 117 15.16 -5.03 -6.73
C GLU A 117 15.43 -4.15 -7.96
N HIS A 118 14.43 -3.93 -8.80
CA HIS A 118 14.58 -3.30 -10.11
C HIS A 118 13.87 -1.94 -10.22
N TYR A 119 12.80 -1.72 -9.45
CA TYR A 119 12.04 -0.48 -9.49
C TYR A 119 11.43 -0.10 -8.13
N THR A 120 11.07 1.17 -8.01
CA THR A 120 10.24 1.69 -6.93
C THR A 120 8.92 2.19 -7.50
N ILE A 121 7.85 2.11 -6.73
CA ILE A 121 6.52 2.54 -7.16
C ILE A 121 5.88 3.52 -6.20
N SER A 122 5.03 4.37 -6.76
CA SER A 122 4.03 5.17 -6.05
C SER A 122 2.68 4.95 -6.71
N ALA A 123 1.68 4.57 -5.94
CA ALA A 123 0.36 4.27 -6.46
C ALA A 123 -0.71 5.22 -5.89
N SER A 124 -1.60 5.66 -6.75
CA SER A 124 -2.76 6.51 -6.41
C SER A 124 -4.01 5.98 -7.09
N ALA A 125 -5.13 6.00 -6.38
CA ALA A 125 -6.41 5.57 -6.91
C ALA A 125 -7.34 6.78 -7.07
N PHE A 126 -8.08 6.80 -8.16
CA PHE A 126 -8.95 7.91 -8.56
C PHE A 126 -10.35 7.40 -8.87
N LEU A 127 -11.33 8.19 -8.47
CA LEU A 127 -12.71 8.07 -8.93
C LEU A 127 -12.97 9.12 -10.03
N PRO A 128 -13.97 8.90 -10.89
CA PRO A 128 -14.44 9.96 -11.77
C PRO A 128 -14.79 11.21 -10.95
N ALA A 129 -14.28 12.37 -11.36
CA ALA A 129 -14.74 13.65 -10.83
C ALA A 129 -16.14 13.94 -11.37
N GLU A 130 -17.07 14.31 -10.47
CA GLU A 130 -18.41 14.75 -10.86
C GLU A 130 -18.39 16.17 -11.45
#